data_a7ae4a7f017c261a635eefe3a5a6ff42
#
_entry.id   a7ae4a7f017c261a635eefe3a5a6ff42
#
_cell.length_a   1.000
_cell.length_b   1.000
_cell.length_c   1.000
_cell.angle_alpha   90.00
_cell.angle_beta   90.00
_cell.angle_gamma   90.00
#
_symmetry.space_group_name_H-M   'P 1'
#
loop_
_entity.id
_entity.type
_entity.pdbx_description
1 polymer ?
#
loop_
_entity_poly.entity_id
_entity_poly.type
_entity_poly.pdbx_seq_one_letter_code
_entity_poly.pdbx_strand_id
1 'polypeptide(L)'
;MKFLFAGVAVALAVAPSVAQAQTYGTPTPPAPPAQPAGSIDAAIKTSPQASKAIQDLQTAVIAKDVANIPAKVAAAQAVAKTKADNYWIARMQLKAAVDANDYAAAQAAIDAISATGLLPQSQIVSFYAGLGGSEFNAKQYAAAATAFGHVVALDPNNLEAIIDLGRSQAAAGQGAEAVTALKRAIELQSTGGKKPDENLLKQAVGVAYNAKLPSALDFSREWVTNYPSPHSWHDAIAIYRNLSHQDDESTLELLRLMQATGAMNSAGDYSLFAQAAERQRNFNEAQAVIDAGIAANAINPADAQIKDLIADVTARQKPTPTDLNEAVTMSPSGINLLRIGDAFYALGNYSKAAEIYRQTMGKAGVDADVANLHLGMALARGGDKAGAAAAFNSVTGPRADIAKLWLIYLQQQS
;
A
#
# COMPACT_ATOMS: atom_id res chain seq x y z
N MET A 1 39.34 5.15 -29.06
CA MET A 1 38.05 5.82 -29.07
C MET A 1 37.28 5.39 -27.85
N LYS A 2 37.20 6.27 -26.85
CA LYS A 2 36.50 6.00 -25.57
C LYS A 2 35.05 6.43 -25.75
N PHE A 3 34.12 5.50 -25.75
CA PHE A 3 32.70 5.83 -25.69
C PHE A 3 32.30 6.09 -24.24
N LEU A 4 31.98 7.34 -23.94
CA LEU A 4 31.33 7.76 -22.71
C LEU A 4 29.84 7.32 -22.83
N PHE A 5 29.43 6.41 -21.98
CA PHE A 5 28.02 6.19 -21.71
C PHE A 5 27.54 7.33 -20.80
N ALA A 6 26.86 8.30 -21.40
CA ALA A 6 26.03 9.23 -20.64
C ALA A 6 24.73 8.52 -20.29
N GLY A 7 24.66 8.00 -19.08
CA GLY A 7 23.40 7.52 -18.50
C GLY A 7 22.48 8.72 -18.30
N VAL A 8 21.47 8.84 -19.16
CA VAL A 8 20.33 9.74 -18.92
C VAL A 8 19.50 9.08 -17.83
N ALA A 9 19.74 9.49 -16.60
CA ALA A 9 18.81 9.27 -15.51
C ALA A 9 17.56 10.10 -15.83
N VAL A 10 16.55 9.48 -16.43
CA VAL A 10 15.20 10.04 -16.45
C VAL A 10 14.72 10.00 -15.01
N ALA A 11 14.93 11.10 -14.30
CA ALA A 11 14.21 11.37 -13.09
C ALA A 11 12.74 11.52 -13.49
N LEU A 12 12.00 10.40 -13.47
CA LEU A 12 10.57 10.46 -13.28
C LEU A 12 10.38 11.20 -11.95
N ALA A 13 10.08 12.49 -12.06
CA ALA A 13 9.42 13.21 -11.00
C ALA A 13 8.02 12.55 -10.88
N VAL A 14 7.97 11.42 -10.20
CA VAL A 14 6.83 11.11 -9.38
C VAL A 14 6.83 12.25 -8.38
N ALA A 15 6.14 13.35 -8.73
CA ALA A 15 5.72 14.27 -7.70
C ALA A 15 5.14 13.34 -6.63
N PRO A 16 5.61 13.40 -5.37
CA PRO A 16 4.83 12.85 -4.32
C PRO A 16 3.48 13.56 -4.54
N SER A 17 2.46 12.84 -4.98
CA SER A 17 1.13 13.20 -4.61
C SER A 17 1.23 13.17 -3.09
N VAL A 18 1.60 14.32 -2.53
CA VAL A 18 1.23 14.65 -1.18
C VAL A 18 -0.24 14.30 -1.25
N ALA A 19 -0.57 13.12 -0.73
CA ALA A 19 -1.94 12.82 -0.41
C ALA A 19 -2.32 14.08 0.32
N GLN A 20 -3.04 14.96 -0.38
CA GLN A 20 -3.73 16.03 0.29
C GLN A 20 -4.47 15.23 1.33
N ALA A 21 -4.00 15.36 2.58
CA ALA A 21 -4.75 14.96 3.72
C ALA A 21 -6.10 15.62 3.44
N GLN A 22 -6.99 14.85 2.80
CA GLN A 22 -8.38 15.20 2.86
C GLN A 22 -8.58 15.33 4.34
N THR A 23 -8.83 16.52 4.76
CA THR A 23 -9.29 16.86 6.08
C THR A 23 -10.56 16.03 6.29
N TYR A 24 -10.36 14.75 6.63
CA TYR A 24 -11.30 14.06 7.48
C TYR A 24 -11.38 14.99 8.66
N GLY A 25 -12.59 15.54 8.88
CA GLY A 25 -12.81 16.53 9.89
C GLY A 25 -12.01 16.12 11.12
N THR A 26 -11.12 17.00 11.54
CA THR A 26 -10.33 16.82 12.76
C THR A 26 -11.28 16.18 13.75
N PRO A 27 -11.02 14.95 14.24
CA PRO A 27 -11.77 14.49 15.38
C PRO A 27 -11.47 15.56 16.41
N THR A 28 -12.48 16.38 16.69
CA THR A 28 -12.44 17.25 17.86
C THR A 28 -12.00 16.31 18.96
N PRO A 29 -10.86 16.57 19.65
CA PRO A 29 -10.45 15.73 20.75
C PRO A 29 -11.72 15.57 21.60
N PRO A 30 -12.15 14.34 21.92
CA PRO A 30 -13.35 14.17 22.72
C PRO A 30 -13.12 15.04 23.94
N ALA A 31 -13.98 16.06 24.11
CA ALA A 31 -14.00 16.83 25.34
C ALA A 31 -14.01 15.79 26.45
N PRO A 32 -13.17 15.90 27.48
CA PRO A 32 -13.13 14.92 28.56
C PRO A 32 -14.59 14.69 28.97
N PRO A 33 -15.09 13.44 28.86
CA PRO A 33 -16.51 13.19 28.96
C PRO A 33 -17.03 13.88 30.21
N ALA A 34 -18.02 14.75 30.03
CA ALA A 34 -18.72 15.35 31.17
C ALA A 34 -19.16 14.17 32.03
N GLN A 35 -18.67 14.09 33.25
CA GLN A 35 -18.88 12.95 34.15
C GLN A 35 -20.40 12.76 34.32
N PRO A 36 -20.99 11.64 33.89
CA PRO A 36 -22.36 11.35 34.26
C PRO A 36 -22.43 11.26 35.78
N ALA A 37 -23.48 11.84 36.37
CA ALA A 37 -23.77 11.69 37.79
C ALA A 37 -23.83 10.19 38.10
N GLY A 38 -22.83 9.65 38.80
CA GLY A 38 -22.65 8.21 39.04
C GLY A 38 -21.33 7.66 38.51
N SER A 39 -20.32 8.48 38.24
CA SER A 39 -19.01 8.02 37.76
C SER A 39 -18.38 7.01 38.71
N ILE A 40 -17.68 6.00 38.15
CA ILE A 40 -16.89 5.02 38.91
C ILE A 40 -15.94 5.72 39.90
N ASP A 41 -15.42 6.89 39.54
CA ASP A 41 -14.60 7.74 40.38
C ASP A 41 -15.28 8.07 41.75
N ALA A 42 -16.61 8.28 41.76
CA ALA A 42 -17.35 8.58 42.97
C ALA A 42 -17.37 7.41 43.98
N ALA A 43 -17.16 6.19 43.52
CA ALA A 43 -17.09 5.01 44.37
C ALA A 43 -15.69 4.76 44.96
N ILE A 44 -14.64 5.36 44.38
CA ILE A 44 -13.24 5.20 44.80
C ILE A 44 -12.91 6.19 45.89
N LYS A 45 -12.95 5.76 47.17
CA LYS A 45 -12.72 6.61 48.33
C LYS A 45 -11.27 6.58 48.80
N THR A 46 -10.67 7.74 48.99
CA THR A 46 -9.34 7.88 49.57
C THR A 46 -9.32 7.43 51.05
N SER A 47 -8.17 7.00 51.51
CA SER A 47 -7.98 6.72 52.93
C SER A 47 -8.07 8.02 53.73
N PRO A 48 -8.49 7.97 55.03
CA PRO A 48 -8.54 9.16 55.87
C PRO A 48 -7.18 9.86 55.99
N GLN A 49 -6.09 9.11 55.99
CA GLN A 49 -4.73 9.63 56.10
C GLN A 49 -4.29 10.41 54.86
N ALA A 50 -4.69 9.96 53.66
CA ALA A 50 -4.29 10.59 52.40
C ALA A 50 -5.26 11.68 51.94
N SER A 51 -6.49 11.68 52.43
CA SER A 51 -7.59 12.53 51.97
C SER A 51 -7.20 14.01 51.86
N LYS A 52 -6.61 14.57 52.92
CA LYS A 52 -6.22 16.00 52.93
C LYS A 52 -5.11 16.29 51.92
N ALA A 53 -4.08 15.48 51.86
CA ALA A 53 -2.96 15.70 50.92
C ALA A 53 -3.41 15.58 49.45
N ILE A 54 -4.34 14.65 49.14
CA ILE A 54 -4.94 14.50 47.79
C ILE A 54 -5.82 15.70 47.47
N GLN A 55 -6.60 16.24 48.43
CA GLN A 55 -7.38 17.46 48.23
C GLN A 55 -6.47 18.68 47.95
N ASP A 56 -5.37 18.81 48.71
CA ASP A 56 -4.39 19.88 48.49
C ASP A 56 -3.75 19.77 47.09
N LEU A 57 -3.45 18.54 46.63
CA LEU A 57 -2.97 18.28 45.27
C LEU A 57 -4.05 18.63 44.23
N GLN A 58 -5.29 18.22 44.45
CA GLN A 58 -6.40 18.54 43.55
C GLN A 58 -6.59 20.05 43.41
N THR A 59 -6.51 20.78 44.53
CA THR A 59 -6.62 22.24 44.54
C THR A 59 -5.51 22.88 43.70
N ALA A 60 -4.27 22.43 43.85
CA ALA A 60 -3.13 22.96 43.11
C ALA A 60 -3.27 22.65 41.59
N VAL A 61 -3.73 21.44 41.21
CA VAL A 61 -3.96 21.06 39.81
C VAL A 61 -5.08 21.87 39.16
N ILE A 62 -6.20 22.05 39.87
CA ILE A 62 -7.32 22.88 39.40
C ILE A 62 -6.91 24.35 39.23
N ALA A 63 -6.13 24.88 40.17
CA ALA A 63 -5.59 26.24 40.12
C ALA A 63 -4.46 26.40 39.08
N LYS A 64 -4.02 25.32 38.45
CA LYS A 64 -2.84 25.29 37.55
C LYS A 64 -1.57 25.85 38.22
N ASP A 65 -1.39 25.58 39.48
CA ASP A 65 -0.22 26.00 40.26
C ASP A 65 0.98 25.06 39.97
N VAL A 66 1.52 25.19 38.74
CA VAL A 66 2.57 24.34 38.20
C VAL A 66 3.78 24.26 39.15
N ALA A 67 4.10 25.37 39.86
CA ALA A 67 5.27 25.42 40.74
C ALA A 67 5.11 24.50 41.97
N ASN A 68 3.90 24.36 42.51
CA ASN A 68 3.65 23.60 43.73
C ASN A 68 3.14 22.18 43.50
N ILE A 69 2.67 21.84 42.26
CA ILE A 69 2.17 20.49 41.95
C ILE A 69 3.18 19.40 42.34
N PRO A 70 4.48 19.46 42.00
CA PRO A 70 5.43 18.38 42.33
C PRO A 70 5.55 18.14 43.82
N ALA A 71 5.59 19.20 44.62
CA ALA A 71 5.65 19.10 46.08
C ALA A 71 4.37 18.49 46.67
N LYS A 72 3.19 18.84 46.10
CA LYS A 72 1.91 18.27 46.51
C LYS A 72 1.76 16.80 46.13
N VAL A 73 2.28 16.42 44.97
CA VAL A 73 2.36 14.99 44.56
C VAL A 73 3.21 14.21 45.56
N ALA A 74 4.42 14.68 45.87
CA ALA A 74 5.30 14.03 46.83
C ALA A 74 4.66 13.88 48.21
N ALA A 75 3.99 14.96 48.70
CA ALA A 75 3.30 14.93 49.99
C ALA A 75 2.14 13.92 50.01
N ALA A 76 1.36 13.80 48.89
CA ALA A 76 0.28 12.85 48.81
C ALA A 76 0.82 11.40 48.72
N GLN A 77 1.88 11.15 47.95
CA GLN A 77 2.55 9.87 47.87
C GLN A 77 3.13 9.39 49.20
N ALA A 78 3.69 10.27 49.98
CA ALA A 78 4.26 9.94 51.30
C ALA A 78 3.23 9.37 52.30
N VAL A 79 1.95 9.70 52.14
CA VAL A 79 0.86 9.25 53.02
C VAL A 79 -0.08 8.23 52.35
N ALA A 80 0.08 7.97 51.06
CA ALA A 80 -0.74 7.02 50.33
C ALA A 80 -0.47 5.59 50.80
N LYS A 81 -1.51 4.81 51.08
CA LYS A 81 -1.44 3.42 51.54
C LYS A 81 -2.33 2.46 50.77
N THR A 82 -3.30 3.00 50.06
CA THR A 82 -4.30 2.19 49.35
C THR A 82 -4.20 2.36 47.85
N LYS A 83 -4.74 1.40 47.10
CA LYS A 83 -4.91 1.52 45.65
C LYS A 83 -5.74 2.77 45.29
N ALA A 84 -6.73 3.10 46.08
CA ALA A 84 -7.56 4.29 45.89
C ALA A 84 -6.77 5.60 46.04
N ASP A 85 -5.86 5.66 46.99
CA ASP A 85 -4.98 6.82 47.14
C ASP A 85 -4.08 7.00 45.91
N ASN A 86 -3.43 5.92 45.48
CA ASN A 86 -2.58 5.93 44.30
C ASN A 86 -3.35 6.29 43.04
N TYR A 87 -4.58 5.79 42.90
CA TYR A 87 -5.46 6.14 41.79
C TYR A 87 -5.71 7.65 41.74
N TRP A 88 -6.10 8.27 42.83
CA TRP A 88 -6.41 9.70 42.85
C TRP A 88 -5.17 10.59 42.62
N ILE A 89 -4.02 10.18 43.15
CA ILE A 89 -2.76 10.86 42.85
C ILE A 89 -2.44 10.79 41.34
N ALA A 90 -2.50 9.60 40.75
CA ALA A 90 -2.26 9.40 39.32
C ALA A 90 -3.28 10.16 38.45
N ARG A 91 -4.55 10.22 38.87
CA ARG A 91 -5.58 11.03 38.18
C ARG A 91 -5.25 12.51 38.16
N MET A 92 -4.73 13.04 39.26
CA MET A 92 -4.29 14.45 39.35
C MET A 92 -3.04 14.69 38.51
N GLN A 93 -2.09 13.74 38.52
CA GLN A 93 -0.91 13.80 37.68
C GLN A 93 -1.30 13.77 36.20
N LEU A 94 -2.23 12.89 35.78
CA LEU A 94 -2.73 12.84 34.42
C LEU A 94 -3.34 14.18 34.00
N LYS A 95 -4.19 14.75 34.83
CA LYS A 95 -4.78 16.05 34.50
C LYS A 95 -3.73 17.15 34.37
N ALA A 96 -2.77 17.21 35.28
CA ALA A 96 -1.70 18.21 35.24
C ALA A 96 -0.83 18.03 33.97
N ALA A 97 -0.51 16.80 33.61
CA ALA A 97 0.26 16.47 32.42
C ALA A 97 -0.47 16.85 31.14
N VAL A 98 -1.77 16.55 31.04
CA VAL A 98 -2.61 16.92 29.88
C VAL A 98 -2.71 18.46 29.78
N ASP A 99 -2.94 19.16 30.86
CA ASP A 99 -3.01 20.63 30.89
C ASP A 99 -1.67 21.28 30.43
N ALA A 100 -0.55 20.59 30.68
CA ALA A 100 0.80 21.03 30.31
C ALA A 100 1.25 20.53 28.92
N ASN A 101 0.47 19.67 28.24
CA ASN A 101 0.87 18.92 27.04
C ASN A 101 2.15 18.08 27.27
N ASP A 102 2.36 17.62 28.50
CA ASP A 102 3.44 16.69 28.86
C ASP A 102 2.96 15.25 28.65
N TYR A 103 3.10 14.78 27.42
CA TYR A 103 2.60 13.47 27.02
C TYR A 103 3.34 12.32 27.72
N ALA A 104 4.63 12.48 28.01
CA ALA A 104 5.39 11.46 28.74
C ALA A 104 4.88 11.31 30.19
N ALA A 105 4.62 12.43 30.88
CA ALA A 105 4.00 12.40 32.21
C ALA A 105 2.56 11.87 32.13
N ALA A 106 1.81 12.18 31.08
CA ALA A 106 0.46 11.65 30.86
C ALA A 106 0.48 10.11 30.69
N GLN A 107 1.40 9.57 29.88
CA GLN A 107 1.61 8.15 29.74
C GLN A 107 1.88 7.48 31.08
N ALA A 108 2.87 7.99 31.85
CA ALA A 108 3.23 7.43 33.15
C ALA A 108 2.05 7.48 34.16
N ALA A 109 1.23 8.52 34.08
CA ALA A 109 0.05 8.64 34.93
C ALA A 109 -1.04 7.62 34.53
N ILE A 110 -1.26 7.37 33.24
CA ILE A 110 -2.18 6.33 32.76
C ILE A 110 -1.70 4.94 33.18
N ASP A 111 -0.40 4.66 33.05
CA ASP A 111 0.21 3.40 33.51
C ASP A 111 -0.04 3.20 35.03
N ALA A 112 0.17 4.25 35.83
CA ALA A 112 -0.10 4.20 37.26
C ALA A 112 -1.58 3.97 37.59
N ILE A 113 -2.50 4.61 36.86
CA ILE A 113 -3.95 4.37 36.99
C ILE A 113 -4.28 2.91 36.64
N SER A 114 -3.77 2.41 35.54
CA SER A 114 -3.96 1.03 35.07
C SER A 114 -3.49 0.01 36.10
N ALA A 115 -2.31 0.24 36.70
CA ALA A 115 -1.71 -0.63 37.72
C ALA A 115 -2.57 -0.77 39.00
N THR A 116 -3.45 0.20 39.29
CA THR A 116 -4.35 0.10 40.45
C THR A 116 -5.39 -1.01 40.30
N GLY A 117 -5.78 -1.31 39.04
CA GLY A 117 -6.85 -2.27 38.74
C GLY A 117 -8.25 -1.82 39.19
N LEU A 118 -8.44 -0.51 39.47
CA LEU A 118 -9.71 0.01 39.94
C LEU A 118 -10.68 0.43 38.83
N LEU A 119 -10.15 0.69 37.64
CA LEU A 119 -10.96 1.04 36.48
C LEU A 119 -11.21 -0.16 35.56
N PRO A 120 -12.38 -0.20 34.90
CA PRO A 120 -12.61 -1.15 33.80
C PRO A 120 -11.59 -0.94 32.69
N GLN A 121 -11.22 -2.06 32.04
CA GLN A 121 -10.27 -2.05 30.91
C GLN A 121 -10.70 -1.06 29.81
N SER A 122 -12.00 -0.92 29.52
CA SER A 122 -12.49 0.01 28.50
C SER A 122 -12.17 1.47 28.80
N GLN A 123 -12.09 1.88 30.06
CA GLN A 123 -11.66 3.24 30.43
C GLN A 123 -10.16 3.43 30.24
N ILE A 124 -9.36 2.42 30.57
CA ILE A 124 -7.90 2.47 30.35
C ILE A 124 -7.62 2.55 28.84
N VAL A 125 -8.33 1.75 28.03
CA VAL A 125 -8.29 1.83 26.55
C VAL A 125 -8.59 3.25 26.07
N SER A 126 -9.65 3.89 26.62
CA SER A 126 -10.00 5.26 26.23
C SER A 126 -8.92 6.29 26.60
N PHE A 127 -8.22 6.12 27.72
CA PHE A 127 -7.13 7.01 28.09
C PHE A 127 -5.94 6.89 27.15
N TYR A 128 -5.50 5.68 26.83
CA TYR A 128 -4.40 5.48 25.85
C TYR A 128 -4.80 5.93 24.46
N ALA A 129 -6.02 5.67 24.01
CA ALA A 129 -6.49 6.14 22.71
C ALA A 129 -6.48 7.67 22.61
N GLY A 130 -7.00 8.35 23.66
CA GLY A 130 -6.98 9.81 23.71
C GLY A 130 -5.56 10.40 23.77
N LEU A 131 -4.65 9.75 24.52
CA LEU A 131 -3.24 10.13 24.54
C LEU A 131 -2.61 9.95 23.17
N GLY A 132 -2.74 8.78 22.55
CA GLY A 132 -2.17 8.50 21.23
C GLY A 132 -2.67 9.48 20.16
N GLY A 133 -3.96 9.82 20.17
CA GLY A 133 -4.52 10.85 19.28
C GLY A 133 -3.89 12.24 19.51
N SER A 134 -3.67 12.63 20.75
CA SER A 134 -3.02 13.91 21.10
C SER A 134 -1.56 13.95 20.65
N GLU A 135 -0.83 12.88 20.90
CA GLU A 135 0.58 12.71 20.49
C GLU A 135 0.72 12.71 18.96
N PHE A 136 -0.19 12.02 18.25
CA PHE A 136 -0.22 12.02 16.79
C PHE A 136 -0.42 13.43 16.22
N ASN A 137 -1.38 14.18 16.77
CA ASN A 137 -1.64 15.57 16.37
C ASN A 137 -0.46 16.49 16.69
N ALA A 138 0.27 16.22 17.78
CA ALA A 138 1.51 16.91 18.14
C ALA A 138 2.73 16.43 17.33
N LYS A 139 2.54 15.52 16.35
CA LYS A 139 3.59 14.89 15.52
C LYS A 139 4.61 14.08 16.33
N GLN A 140 4.26 13.65 17.52
CA GLN A 140 5.05 12.73 18.35
C GLN A 140 4.70 11.28 17.98
N TYR A 141 4.96 10.92 16.71
CA TYR A 141 4.45 9.69 16.12
C TYR A 141 4.92 8.40 16.82
N ALA A 142 6.16 8.38 17.29
CA ALA A 142 6.68 7.21 18.02
C ALA A 142 5.98 7.03 19.38
N ALA A 143 5.67 8.10 20.10
CA ALA A 143 4.90 8.07 21.34
C ALA A 143 3.45 7.63 21.05
N ALA A 144 2.81 8.21 20.02
CA ALA A 144 1.48 7.82 19.59
C ALA A 144 1.40 6.32 19.27
N ALA A 145 2.42 5.76 18.57
CA ALA A 145 2.50 4.34 18.30
C ALA A 145 2.57 3.51 19.59
N THR A 146 3.29 3.99 20.61
CA THR A 146 3.33 3.34 21.93
C THR A 146 1.96 3.35 22.60
N ALA A 147 1.29 4.50 22.65
CA ALA A 147 -0.02 4.63 23.25
C ALA A 147 -1.09 3.75 22.55
N PHE A 148 -1.16 3.78 21.23
CA PHE A 148 -2.05 2.88 20.47
C PHE A 148 -1.65 1.42 20.62
N GLY A 149 -0.36 1.11 20.77
CA GLY A 149 0.12 -0.23 21.10
C GLY A 149 -0.45 -0.76 22.41
N HIS A 150 -0.56 0.07 23.43
CA HIS A 150 -1.25 -0.29 24.69
C HIS A 150 -2.73 -0.58 24.47
N VAL A 151 -3.41 0.22 23.62
CA VAL A 151 -4.81 -0.04 23.26
C VAL A 151 -4.95 -1.42 22.62
N VAL A 152 -4.13 -1.73 21.63
CA VAL A 152 -4.16 -3.02 20.91
C VAL A 152 -3.78 -4.19 21.81
N ALA A 153 -2.91 -3.97 22.80
CA ALA A 153 -2.57 -5.01 23.79
C ALA A 153 -3.76 -5.32 24.72
N LEU A 154 -4.53 -4.30 25.09
CA LEU A 154 -5.72 -4.44 25.95
C LEU A 154 -6.94 -4.93 25.16
N ASP A 155 -7.13 -4.43 23.95
CA ASP A 155 -8.24 -4.81 23.05
C ASP A 155 -7.67 -5.20 21.66
N PRO A 156 -7.30 -6.47 21.50
CA PRO A 156 -6.64 -6.94 20.29
C PRO A 156 -7.44 -6.85 19.00
N ASN A 157 -8.75 -6.66 19.06
CA ASN A 157 -9.64 -6.56 17.90
C ASN A 157 -10.15 -5.13 17.69
N ASN A 158 -9.61 -4.16 18.39
CA ASN A 158 -9.93 -2.76 18.20
C ASN A 158 -9.39 -2.26 16.86
N LEU A 159 -10.23 -2.32 15.84
CA LEU A 159 -9.85 -2.01 14.46
C LEU A 159 -9.31 -0.59 14.31
N GLU A 160 -9.95 0.39 14.97
CA GLU A 160 -9.54 1.80 14.91
C GLU A 160 -8.13 1.97 15.50
N ALA A 161 -7.88 1.39 16.67
CA ALA A 161 -6.58 1.46 17.31
C ALA A 161 -5.47 0.76 16.51
N ILE A 162 -5.78 -0.36 15.84
CA ILE A 162 -4.83 -1.05 14.97
C ILE A 162 -4.46 -0.19 13.75
N ILE A 163 -5.44 0.49 13.15
CA ILE A 163 -5.21 1.42 12.03
C ILE A 163 -4.36 2.61 12.50
N ASP A 164 -4.70 3.21 13.65
CA ASP A 164 -3.98 4.36 14.18
C ASP A 164 -2.56 3.99 14.66
N LEU A 165 -2.37 2.77 15.18
CA LEU A 165 -1.05 2.21 15.44
C LEU A 165 -0.23 2.15 14.14
N GLY A 166 -0.78 1.54 13.08
CA GLY A 166 -0.10 1.44 11.79
C GLY A 166 0.23 2.82 11.19
N ARG A 167 -0.69 3.77 11.28
CA ARG A 167 -0.48 5.16 10.83
C ARG A 167 0.62 5.87 11.61
N SER A 168 0.62 5.70 12.93
CA SER A 168 1.63 6.28 13.82
C SER A 168 3.02 5.70 13.56
N GLN A 169 3.10 4.38 13.39
CA GLN A 169 4.34 3.68 13.05
C GLN A 169 4.87 4.11 11.67
N ALA A 170 4.00 4.23 10.66
CA ALA A 170 4.39 4.71 9.35
C ALA A 170 4.96 6.14 9.40
N ALA A 171 4.29 7.04 10.13
CA ALA A 171 4.74 8.41 10.31
C ALA A 171 6.03 8.52 11.14
N ALA A 172 6.29 7.55 12.03
CA ALA A 172 7.53 7.42 12.79
C ALA A 172 8.68 6.79 12.00
N GLY A 173 8.45 6.38 10.73
CA GLY A 173 9.45 5.69 9.91
C GLY A 173 9.60 4.18 10.20
N GLN A 174 8.72 3.60 10.98
CA GLN A 174 8.65 2.19 11.35
C GLN A 174 7.81 1.41 10.32
N GLY A 175 8.31 1.36 9.08
CA GLY A 175 7.52 0.87 7.94
C GLY A 175 7.11 -0.61 8.05
N ALA A 176 7.97 -1.48 8.56
CA ALA A 176 7.69 -2.91 8.67
C ALA A 176 6.62 -3.20 9.74
N GLU A 177 6.71 -2.53 10.88
CA GLU A 177 5.73 -2.61 11.96
C GLU A 177 4.38 -2.06 11.49
N ALA A 178 4.39 -0.92 10.79
CA ALA A 178 3.20 -0.31 10.21
C ALA A 178 2.49 -1.26 9.23
N VAL A 179 3.23 -1.91 8.35
CA VAL A 179 2.69 -2.92 7.42
C VAL A 179 2.05 -4.07 8.18
N THR A 180 2.66 -4.54 9.27
CA THR A 180 2.10 -5.60 10.10
C THR A 180 0.76 -5.20 10.72
N ALA A 181 0.68 -4.00 11.26
CA ALA A 181 -0.56 -3.46 11.83
C ALA A 181 -1.65 -3.29 10.76
N LEU A 182 -1.32 -2.68 9.62
CA LEU A 182 -2.28 -2.45 8.53
C LEU A 182 -2.77 -3.76 7.92
N LYS A 183 -1.90 -4.76 7.75
CA LYS A 183 -2.31 -6.10 7.30
C LYS A 183 -3.34 -6.71 8.24
N ARG A 184 -3.10 -6.65 9.55
CA ARG A 184 -4.05 -7.12 10.55
C ARG A 184 -5.39 -6.38 10.48
N ALA A 185 -5.36 -5.07 10.27
CA ALA A 185 -6.58 -4.27 10.10
C ALA A 185 -7.38 -4.72 8.87
N ILE A 186 -6.72 -4.97 7.74
CA ILE A 186 -7.32 -5.49 6.50
C ILE A 186 -7.94 -6.88 6.75
N GLU A 187 -7.22 -7.78 7.41
CA GLU A 187 -7.70 -9.12 7.75
C GLU A 187 -8.96 -9.07 8.63
N LEU A 188 -8.99 -8.19 9.64
CA LEU A 188 -10.17 -8.00 10.49
C LEU A 188 -11.37 -7.46 9.71
N GLN A 189 -11.17 -6.49 8.80
CA GLN A 189 -12.23 -5.97 7.94
C GLN A 189 -12.75 -7.04 6.97
N SER A 190 -11.87 -7.91 6.48
CA SER A 190 -12.20 -8.95 5.50
C SER A 190 -12.91 -10.16 6.13
N THR A 191 -13.06 -10.19 7.44
CA THR A 191 -13.74 -11.28 8.15
C THR A 191 -15.17 -11.48 7.63
N GLY A 192 -15.52 -12.72 7.32
CA GLY A 192 -16.82 -13.06 6.76
C GLY A 192 -16.99 -12.70 5.27
N GLY A 193 -15.88 -12.55 4.52
CA GLY A 193 -15.91 -12.30 3.08
C GLY A 193 -16.26 -10.85 2.73
N LYS A 194 -16.14 -9.93 3.68
CA LYS A 194 -16.34 -8.50 3.43
C LYS A 194 -15.16 -7.92 2.66
N LYS A 195 -15.43 -6.91 1.84
CA LYS A 195 -14.39 -6.10 1.21
C LYS A 195 -13.73 -5.20 2.27
N PRO A 196 -12.38 -5.17 2.37
CA PRO A 196 -11.70 -4.17 3.19
C PRO A 196 -11.90 -2.78 2.59
N ASP A 197 -11.81 -1.74 3.41
CA ASP A 197 -11.91 -0.35 2.97
C ASP A 197 -10.81 -0.01 1.95
N GLU A 198 -11.18 0.67 0.85
CA GLU A 198 -10.25 1.01 -0.21
C GLU A 198 -9.12 1.93 0.27
N ASN A 199 -9.43 2.88 1.17
CA ASN A 199 -8.41 3.81 1.68
C ASN A 199 -7.41 3.08 2.59
N LEU A 200 -7.87 2.06 3.33
CA LEU A 200 -6.98 1.22 4.13
C LEU A 200 -6.02 0.43 3.23
N LEU A 201 -6.51 -0.16 2.12
CA LEU A 201 -5.68 -0.84 1.14
C LEU A 201 -4.66 0.12 0.50
N LYS A 202 -5.11 1.29 0.04
CA LYS A 202 -4.22 2.33 -0.51
C LYS A 202 -3.14 2.76 0.47
N GLN A 203 -3.52 2.91 1.74
CA GLN A 203 -2.58 3.26 2.80
C GLN A 203 -1.54 2.15 3.00
N ALA A 204 -1.97 0.89 3.07
CA ALA A 204 -1.07 -0.26 3.20
C ALA A 204 -0.11 -0.37 2.01
N VAL A 205 -0.62 -0.19 0.78
CA VAL A 205 0.21 -0.12 -0.45
C VAL A 205 1.25 0.98 -0.33
N GLY A 206 0.84 2.21 0.01
CA GLY A 206 1.74 3.36 0.09
C GLY A 206 2.83 3.18 1.16
N VAL A 207 2.47 2.69 2.35
CA VAL A 207 3.43 2.44 3.44
C VAL A 207 4.43 1.36 3.03
N ALA A 208 3.96 0.23 2.49
CA ALA A 208 4.82 -0.86 2.07
C ALA A 208 5.74 -0.46 0.92
N TYR A 209 5.23 0.31 -0.07
CA TYR A 209 6.01 0.80 -1.20
C TYR A 209 7.11 1.77 -0.77
N ASN A 210 6.79 2.76 0.08
CA ASN A 210 7.76 3.73 0.60
C ASN A 210 8.85 3.07 1.44
N ALA A 211 8.50 2.02 2.17
CA ALA A 211 9.43 1.21 2.95
C ALA A 211 10.17 0.17 2.10
N LYS A 212 9.91 0.09 0.78
CA LYS A 212 10.49 -0.87 -0.17
C LYS A 212 10.27 -2.33 0.25
N LEU A 213 9.13 -2.63 0.83
CA LEU A 213 8.79 -3.97 1.30
C LEU A 213 8.07 -4.77 0.20
N PRO A 214 8.36 -6.07 0.06
CA PRO A 214 7.69 -6.93 -0.92
C PRO A 214 6.17 -7.00 -0.75
N SER A 215 5.66 -6.78 0.46
CA SER A 215 4.22 -6.73 0.76
C SER A 215 3.46 -5.66 -0.01
N ALA A 216 4.13 -4.66 -0.60
CA ALA A 216 3.50 -3.71 -1.50
C ALA A 216 2.87 -4.41 -2.71
N LEU A 217 3.48 -5.50 -3.19
CA LEU A 217 2.94 -6.31 -4.29
C LEU A 217 1.67 -7.06 -3.87
N ASP A 218 1.64 -7.60 -2.66
CA ASP A 218 0.48 -8.30 -2.13
C ASP A 218 -0.70 -7.35 -1.93
N PHE A 219 -0.48 -6.21 -1.28
CA PHE A 219 -1.51 -5.19 -1.09
C PHE A 219 -2.01 -4.60 -2.40
N SER A 220 -1.14 -4.38 -3.38
CA SER A 220 -1.56 -3.87 -4.69
C SER A 220 -2.43 -4.89 -5.44
N ARG A 221 -2.11 -6.20 -5.36
CA ARG A 221 -2.97 -7.28 -5.88
C ARG A 221 -4.32 -7.31 -5.17
N GLU A 222 -4.33 -7.20 -3.86
CA GLU A 222 -5.57 -7.16 -3.09
C GLU A 222 -6.41 -5.93 -3.43
N TRP A 223 -5.77 -4.78 -3.64
CA TRP A 223 -6.46 -3.56 -4.06
C TRP A 223 -7.12 -3.72 -5.43
N VAL A 224 -6.39 -4.16 -6.48
CA VAL A 224 -7.00 -4.34 -7.81
C VAL A 224 -8.03 -5.47 -7.83
N THR A 225 -7.92 -6.46 -6.96
CA THR A 225 -8.92 -7.52 -6.83
C THR A 225 -10.24 -6.98 -6.29
N ASN A 226 -10.19 -6.14 -5.26
CA ASN A 226 -11.37 -5.61 -4.61
C ASN A 226 -11.94 -4.36 -5.28
N TYR A 227 -11.08 -3.54 -5.87
CA TYR A 227 -11.41 -2.22 -6.46
C TYR A 227 -10.77 -2.05 -7.83
N PRO A 228 -11.20 -2.87 -8.83
CA PRO A 228 -10.65 -2.77 -10.19
C PRO A 228 -11.01 -1.43 -10.83
N SER A 229 -10.00 -0.74 -11.29
CA SER A 229 -10.13 0.52 -12.05
C SER A 229 -8.86 0.75 -12.86
N PRO A 230 -8.88 1.58 -13.91
CA PRO A 230 -7.66 1.97 -14.61
C PRO A 230 -6.58 2.51 -13.68
N HIS A 231 -6.96 3.24 -12.63
CA HIS A 231 -6.03 3.81 -11.66
C HIS A 231 -5.38 2.74 -10.78
N SER A 232 -6.17 1.84 -10.18
CA SER A 232 -5.61 0.78 -9.33
C SER A 232 -4.74 -0.19 -10.11
N TRP A 233 -5.09 -0.49 -11.37
CA TRP A 233 -4.26 -1.29 -12.25
C TRP A 233 -2.95 -0.60 -12.63
N HIS A 234 -3.00 0.70 -12.97
CA HIS A 234 -1.81 1.49 -13.27
C HIS A 234 -0.82 1.44 -12.09
N ASP A 235 -1.30 1.73 -10.89
CA ASP A 235 -0.45 1.79 -9.69
C ASP A 235 0.11 0.40 -9.35
N ALA A 236 -0.71 -0.66 -9.41
CA ALA A 236 -0.24 -2.02 -9.14
C ALA A 236 0.87 -2.46 -10.09
N ILE A 237 0.71 -2.18 -11.39
CA ILE A 237 1.71 -2.52 -12.40
C ILE A 237 2.97 -1.67 -12.23
N ALA A 238 2.82 -0.37 -11.94
CA ALA A 238 3.95 0.52 -11.68
C ALA A 238 4.76 0.09 -10.43
N ILE A 239 4.07 -0.28 -9.35
CA ILE A 239 4.67 -0.80 -8.12
C ILE A 239 5.44 -2.09 -8.42
N TYR A 240 4.82 -3.01 -9.17
CA TYR A 240 5.48 -4.25 -9.55
C TYR A 240 6.77 -3.98 -10.33
N ARG A 241 6.72 -3.11 -11.35
CA ARG A 241 7.89 -2.75 -12.15
C ARG A 241 9.00 -2.10 -11.33
N ASN A 242 8.65 -1.30 -10.34
CA ASN A 242 9.63 -0.56 -9.54
C ASN A 242 10.28 -1.40 -8.44
N LEU A 243 9.59 -2.38 -7.88
CA LEU A 243 10.08 -3.20 -6.77
C LEU A 243 10.71 -4.51 -7.21
N SER A 244 10.37 -5.01 -8.41
CA SER A 244 10.92 -6.25 -8.95
C SER A 244 11.96 -5.93 -10.02
N HIS A 245 13.04 -6.69 -10.03
CA HIS A 245 14.01 -6.61 -11.13
C HIS A 245 13.39 -7.25 -12.38
N GLN A 246 12.96 -6.42 -13.31
CA GLN A 246 12.34 -6.85 -14.54
C GLN A 246 13.36 -6.87 -15.68
N ASP A 247 13.39 -7.95 -16.47
CA ASP A 247 14.01 -7.93 -17.78
C ASP A 247 13.11 -7.17 -18.79
N ASP A 248 13.64 -6.93 -19.97
CA ASP A 248 12.90 -6.22 -21.02
C ASP A 248 11.62 -6.97 -21.46
N GLU A 249 11.63 -8.30 -21.39
CA GLU A 249 10.49 -9.14 -21.75
C GLU A 249 9.38 -9.05 -20.71
N SER A 250 9.71 -9.20 -19.41
CA SER A 250 8.76 -9.03 -18.31
C SER A 250 8.18 -7.61 -18.27
N THR A 251 8.98 -6.60 -18.64
CA THR A 251 8.50 -5.23 -18.78
C THR A 251 7.42 -5.14 -19.86
N LEU A 252 7.64 -5.78 -21.01
CA LEU A 252 6.67 -5.81 -22.11
C LEU A 252 5.38 -6.55 -21.71
N GLU A 253 5.50 -7.68 -21.01
CA GLU A 253 4.38 -8.46 -20.49
C GLU A 253 3.48 -7.65 -19.56
N LEU A 254 4.07 -6.84 -18.66
CA LEU A 254 3.35 -5.95 -17.76
C LEU A 254 2.67 -4.78 -18.48
N LEU A 255 3.31 -4.23 -19.51
CA LEU A 255 2.75 -3.16 -20.32
C LEU A 255 1.58 -3.65 -21.19
N ARG A 256 1.64 -4.89 -21.67
CA ARG A 256 0.49 -5.56 -22.31
C ARG A 256 -0.70 -5.70 -21.37
N LEU A 257 -0.44 -6.02 -20.08
CA LEU A 257 -1.50 -6.04 -19.07
C LEU A 257 -2.05 -4.64 -18.79
N MET A 258 -1.18 -3.62 -18.69
CA MET A 258 -1.60 -2.23 -18.52
C MET A 258 -2.51 -1.76 -19.67
N GLN A 259 -2.21 -2.15 -20.90
CA GLN A 259 -3.07 -1.89 -22.04
C GLN A 259 -4.39 -2.67 -21.96
N ALA A 260 -4.35 -3.96 -21.60
CA ALA A 260 -5.52 -4.81 -21.51
C ALA A 260 -6.53 -4.32 -20.45
N THR A 261 -6.05 -3.74 -19.36
CA THR A 261 -6.85 -3.19 -18.28
C THR A 261 -7.31 -1.75 -18.50
N GLY A 262 -6.93 -1.13 -19.65
CA GLY A 262 -7.21 0.27 -19.93
C GLY A 262 -6.47 1.25 -19.00
N ALA A 263 -5.39 0.80 -18.38
CA ALA A 263 -4.66 1.56 -17.37
C ALA A 263 -3.59 2.49 -17.96
N MET A 264 -3.36 2.48 -19.26
CA MET A 264 -2.45 3.43 -19.91
C MET A 264 -3.06 4.83 -19.93
N ASN A 265 -2.40 5.79 -19.28
CA ASN A 265 -2.97 7.11 -19.07
C ASN A 265 -2.04 8.29 -19.39
N SER A 266 -0.79 8.03 -19.77
CA SER A 266 0.21 9.06 -20.01
C SER A 266 1.06 8.81 -21.25
N ALA A 267 1.62 9.87 -21.84
CA ALA A 267 2.62 9.75 -22.90
C ALA A 267 3.79 8.86 -22.49
N GLY A 268 4.16 8.87 -21.19
CA GLY A 268 5.22 8.04 -20.65
C GLY A 268 4.91 6.55 -20.75
N ASP A 269 3.69 6.14 -20.47
CA ASP A 269 3.27 4.72 -20.56
C ASP A 269 3.36 4.21 -22.00
N TYR A 270 2.79 4.96 -22.94
CA TYR A 270 2.83 4.60 -24.35
C TYR A 270 4.26 4.59 -24.91
N SER A 271 5.08 5.58 -24.56
CA SER A 271 6.48 5.65 -25.00
C SER A 271 7.29 4.49 -24.45
N LEU A 272 7.11 4.17 -23.17
CA LEU A 272 7.80 3.04 -22.54
C LEU A 272 7.38 1.72 -23.19
N PHE A 273 6.09 1.54 -23.50
CA PHE A 273 5.60 0.33 -24.16
C PHE A 273 6.18 0.22 -25.57
N ALA A 274 6.12 1.30 -26.36
CA ALA A 274 6.69 1.29 -27.71
C ALA A 274 8.20 0.99 -27.69
N GLN A 275 8.96 1.57 -26.78
CA GLN A 275 10.38 1.27 -26.59
C GLN A 275 10.64 -0.17 -26.15
N ALA A 276 9.83 -0.71 -25.24
CA ALA A 276 9.96 -2.11 -24.81
C ALA A 276 9.69 -3.08 -25.98
N ALA A 277 8.66 -2.82 -26.77
CA ALA A 277 8.34 -3.60 -27.96
C ALA A 277 9.45 -3.49 -29.03
N GLU A 278 10.02 -2.28 -29.22
CA GLU A 278 11.13 -2.05 -30.14
C GLU A 278 12.38 -2.84 -29.72
N ARG A 279 12.76 -2.80 -28.43
CA ARG A 279 13.91 -3.60 -27.94
C ARG A 279 13.74 -5.09 -28.17
N GLN A 280 12.51 -5.60 -28.09
CA GLN A 280 12.17 -6.97 -28.42
C GLN A 280 12.01 -7.21 -29.94
N ARG A 281 12.28 -6.18 -30.76
CA ARG A 281 12.13 -6.20 -32.24
C ARG A 281 10.69 -6.50 -32.71
N ASN A 282 9.70 -6.23 -31.85
CA ASN A 282 8.29 -6.32 -32.19
C ASN A 282 7.77 -4.97 -32.70
N PHE A 283 8.20 -4.63 -33.94
CA PHE A 283 7.90 -3.32 -34.55
C PHE A 283 6.41 -3.13 -34.86
N ASN A 284 5.67 -4.23 -35.08
CA ASN A 284 4.21 -4.16 -35.25
C ASN A 284 3.56 -3.66 -33.96
N GLU A 285 3.98 -4.17 -32.79
CA GLU A 285 3.45 -3.77 -31.49
C GLU A 285 3.86 -2.33 -31.16
N ALA A 286 5.13 -1.99 -31.38
CA ALA A 286 5.62 -0.62 -31.15
C ALA A 286 4.81 0.41 -31.95
N GLN A 287 4.53 0.14 -33.25
CA GLN A 287 3.71 1.02 -34.07
C GLN A 287 2.27 1.10 -33.55
N ALA A 288 1.65 -0.05 -33.28
CA ALA A 288 0.26 -0.09 -32.81
C ALA A 288 0.07 0.69 -31.48
N VAL A 289 1.06 0.63 -30.59
CA VAL A 289 1.06 1.37 -29.32
C VAL A 289 1.20 2.87 -29.54
N ILE A 290 2.08 3.30 -30.43
CA ILE A 290 2.24 4.71 -30.80
C ILE A 290 0.92 5.25 -31.40
N ASP A 291 0.35 4.51 -32.35
CA ASP A 291 -0.90 4.90 -32.99
C ASP A 291 -2.06 5.00 -31.99
N ALA A 292 -2.14 4.05 -31.06
CA ALA A 292 -3.12 4.08 -29.98
C ALA A 292 -2.92 5.29 -29.03
N GLY A 293 -1.67 5.62 -28.70
CA GLY A 293 -1.35 6.78 -27.88
C GLY A 293 -1.69 8.11 -28.54
N ILE A 294 -1.49 8.21 -29.87
CA ILE A 294 -1.91 9.38 -30.65
C ILE A 294 -3.43 9.47 -30.70
N ALA A 295 -4.11 8.34 -30.98
CA ALA A 295 -5.56 8.30 -31.02
C ALA A 295 -6.22 8.64 -29.67
N ALA A 296 -5.58 8.29 -28.57
CA ALA A 296 -6.00 8.64 -27.20
C ALA A 296 -5.64 10.10 -26.81
N ASN A 297 -5.00 10.88 -27.70
CA ASN A 297 -4.43 12.20 -27.39
C ASN A 297 -3.42 12.19 -26.22
N ALA A 298 -2.85 11.05 -25.87
CA ALA A 298 -1.81 10.89 -24.87
C ALA A 298 -0.42 11.22 -25.46
N ILE A 299 -0.17 10.93 -26.71
CA ILE A 299 1.05 11.25 -27.46
C ILE A 299 0.79 12.44 -28.40
N ASN A 300 1.62 13.46 -28.29
CA ASN A 300 1.74 14.50 -29.30
C ASN A 300 2.90 14.15 -30.27
N PRO A 301 2.66 13.84 -31.55
CA PRO A 301 3.70 13.48 -32.50
C PRO A 301 4.76 14.57 -32.75
N ALA A 302 4.44 15.82 -32.43
CA ALA A 302 5.34 16.97 -32.55
C ALA A 302 6.28 17.11 -31.33
N ASP A 303 6.07 16.35 -30.27
CA ASP A 303 6.92 16.38 -29.08
C ASP A 303 8.31 15.84 -29.41
N ALA A 304 9.33 16.66 -29.13
CA ALA A 304 10.72 16.33 -29.42
C ALA A 304 11.20 15.02 -28.77
N GLN A 305 10.66 14.68 -27.59
CA GLN A 305 11.06 13.45 -26.86
C GLN A 305 10.52 12.16 -27.53
N ILE A 306 9.45 12.25 -28.27
CA ILE A 306 8.75 11.10 -28.89
C ILE A 306 9.01 11.03 -30.39
N LYS A 307 9.29 12.16 -31.02
CA LYS A 307 9.48 12.27 -32.46
C LYS A 307 10.50 11.27 -33.01
N ASP A 308 11.64 11.12 -32.30
CA ASP A 308 12.71 10.23 -32.75
C ASP A 308 12.27 8.76 -32.65
N LEU A 309 11.57 8.39 -31.56
CA LEU A 309 10.99 7.05 -31.43
C LEU A 309 9.97 6.74 -32.54
N ILE A 310 9.09 7.69 -32.85
CA ILE A 310 8.12 7.54 -33.94
C ILE A 310 8.84 7.34 -35.27
N ALA A 311 9.85 8.18 -35.56
CA ALA A 311 10.60 8.08 -36.82
C ALA A 311 11.32 6.74 -36.93
N ASP A 312 11.98 6.27 -35.83
CA ASP A 312 12.71 5.00 -35.83
C ASP A 312 11.77 3.81 -36.02
N VAL A 313 10.69 3.73 -35.26
CA VAL A 313 9.69 2.65 -35.39
C VAL A 313 9.02 2.68 -36.75
N THR A 314 8.74 3.87 -37.33
CA THR A 314 8.10 4.01 -38.63
C THR A 314 9.02 3.50 -39.73
N ALA A 315 10.32 3.73 -39.63
CA ALA A 315 11.33 3.30 -40.62
C ALA A 315 11.57 1.79 -40.60
N ARG A 316 11.17 1.07 -39.54
CA ARG A 316 11.37 -0.38 -39.45
C ARG A 316 10.38 -1.16 -40.32
N GLN A 317 10.87 -2.23 -40.94
CA GLN A 317 10.01 -3.16 -41.66
C GLN A 317 9.10 -3.92 -40.68
N LYS A 318 7.83 -3.98 -41.01
CA LYS A 318 6.80 -4.65 -40.22
C LYS A 318 6.27 -5.85 -41.04
N PRO A 319 6.48 -7.08 -40.57
CA PRO A 319 5.98 -8.26 -41.29
C PRO A 319 4.45 -8.25 -41.34
N THR A 320 3.90 -8.59 -42.51
CA THR A 320 2.46 -8.78 -42.69
C THR A 320 2.03 -10.17 -42.19
N PRO A 321 0.73 -10.42 -41.99
CA PRO A 321 0.24 -11.76 -41.65
C PRO A 321 0.67 -12.84 -42.66
N THR A 322 0.81 -12.49 -43.94
CA THR A 322 1.32 -13.39 -44.98
C THR A 322 2.78 -13.74 -44.74
N ASP A 323 3.64 -12.73 -44.54
CA ASP A 323 5.06 -12.96 -44.26
C ASP A 323 5.26 -13.81 -42.99
N LEU A 324 4.45 -13.59 -41.96
CA LEU A 324 4.50 -14.36 -40.73
C LEU A 324 4.08 -15.83 -40.94
N ASN A 325 3.03 -16.08 -41.75
CA ASN A 325 2.62 -17.43 -42.06
C ASN A 325 3.68 -18.18 -42.87
N GLU A 326 4.32 -17.50 -43.83
CA GLU A 326 5.43 -18.09 -44.60
C GLU A 326 6.61 -18.40 -43.66
N ALA A 327 6.95 -17.51 -42.73
CA ALA A 327 8.03 -17.72 -41.77
C ALA A 327 7.77 -18.94 -40.86
N VAL A 328 6.51 -19.24 -40.50
CA VAL A 328 6.16 -20.47 -39.75
C VAL A 328 6.47 -21.72 -40.56
N THR A 329 6.21 -21.70 -41.86
CA THR A 329 6.45 -22.89 -42.74
C THR A 329 7.92 -23.21 -42.91
N MET A 330 8.81 -22.25 -42.71
CA MET A 330 10.27 -22.43 -42.79
C MET A 330 10.88 -23.20 -41.60
N SER A 331 10.04 -23.78 -40.76
CA SER A 331 10.45 -24.55 -39.55
C SER A 331 11.41 -23.80 -38.63
N PRO A 332 11.02 -22.66 -38.14
CA PRO A 332 11.89 -21.82 -37.30
C PRO A 332 12.20 -22.48 -35.97
N SER A 333 13.28 -22.01 -35.33
CA SER A 333 13.59 -22.37 -33.95
C SER A 333 12.44 -21.98 -33.00
N GLY A 334 12.40 -22.57 -31.79
CA GLY A 334 11.39 -22.22 -30.79
C GLY A 334 11.36 -20.73 -30.45
N ILE A 335 12.51 -20.10 -30.36
CA ILE A 335 12.63 -18.63 -30.11
C ILE A 335 12.04 -17.83 -31.27
N ASN A 336 12.27 -18.23 -32.52
CA ASN A 336 11.68 -17.52 -33.66
C ASN A 336 10.16 -17.73 -33.74
N LEU A 337 9.66 -18.91 -33.38
CA LEU A 337 8.23 -19.14 -33.26
C LEU A 337 7.61 -18.25 -32.18
N LEU A 338 8.27 -18.09 -31.02
CA LEU A 338 7.80 -17.20 -29.97
C LEU A 338 7.63 -15.76 -30.49
N ARG A 339 8.64 -15.23 -31.20
CA ARG A 339 8.59 -13.91 -31.84
C ARG A 339 7.51 -13.78 -32.89
N ILE A 340 7.27 -14.85 -33.69
CA ILE A 340 6.16 -14.87 -34.66
C ILE A 340 4.82 -14.81 -33.92
N GLY A 341 4.69 -15.54 -32.82
CA GLY A 341 3.52 -15.47 -31.95
C GLY A 341 3.28 -14.05 -31.41
N ASP A 342 4.35 -13.37 -30.95
CA ASP A 342 4.29 -11.98 -30.50
C ASP A 342 3.84 -11.02 -31.59
N ALA A 343 4.31 -11.22 -32.84
CA ALA A 343 3.89 -10.40 -33.95
C ALA A 343 2.40 -10.61 -34.30
N PHE A 344 1.89 -11.86 -34.24
CA PHE A 344 0.45 -12.11 -34.39
C PHE A 344 -0.38 -11.52 -33.24
N TYR A 345 0.14 -11.58 -32.02
CA TYR A 345 -0.49 -10.95 -30.86
C TYR A 345 -0.63 -9.44 -31.07
N ALA A 346 0.42 -8.77 -31.50
CA ALA A 346 0.45 -7.33 -31.79
C ALA A 346 -0.54 -6.92 -32.88
N LEU A 347 -0.74 -7.79 -33.87
CA LEU A 347 -1.73 -7.60 -34.95
C LEU A 347 -3.17 -7.91 -34.50
N GLY A 348 -3.41 -8.23 -33.20
CA GLY A 348 -4.71 -8.60 -32.68
C GLY A 348 -5.20 -10.00 -33.11
N ASN A 349 -4.37 -10.77 -33.79
CA ASN A 349 -4.71 -12.14 -34.21
C ASN A 349 -4.39 -13.13 -33.08
N TYR A 350 -5.14 -13.01 -31.99
CA TYR A 350 -4.90 -13.75 -30.75
C TYR A 350 -5.05 -15.26 -30.90
N SER A 351 -5.98 -15.70 -31.74
CA SER A 351 -6.16 -17.13 -32.04
C SER A 351 -4.92 -17.72 -32.70
N LYS A 352 -4.35 -17.03 -33.71
CA LYS A 352 -3.13 -17.47 -34.38
C LYS A 352 -1.92 -17.37 -33.46
N ALA A 353 -1.80 -16.31 -32.66
CA ALA A 353 -0.76 -16.18 -31.64
C ALA A 353 -0.78 -17.38 -30.67
N ALA A 354 -1.96 -17.75 -30.16
CA ALA A 354 -2.12 -18.89 -29.26
C ALA A 354 -1.74 -20.24 -29.94
N GLU A 355 -2.10 -20.41 -31.20
CA GLU A 355 -1.68 -21.60 -31.98
C GLU A 355 -0.15 -21.68 -32.06
N ILE A 356 0.52 -20.57 -32.38
CA ILE A 356 1.98 -20.51 -32.52
C ILE A 356 2.66 -20.71 -31.16
N TYR A 357 2.17 -20.09 -30.09
CA TYR A 357 2.75 -20.29 -28.74
C TYR A 357 2.65 -21.77 -28.30
N ARG A 358 1.56 -22.48 -28.60
CA ARG A 358 1.48 -23.94 -28.35
C ARG A 358 2.57 -24.71 -29.09
N GLN A 359 2.95 -24.29 -30.29
CA GLN A 359 4.02 -24.94 -31.06
C GLN A 359 5.41 -24.66 -30.45
N THR A 360 5.58 -23.68 -29.57
CA THR A 360 6.86 -23.39 -28.90
C THR A 360 7.11 -24.31 -27.70
N MET A 361 6.06 -24.92 -27.16
CA MET A 361 6.15 -25.76 -25.97
C MET A 361 7.11 -26.94 -26.19
N GLY A 362 8.07 -27.07 -25.24
CA GLY A 362 9.08 -28.15 -25.29
C GLY A 362 10.17 -27.97 -26.34
N LYS A 363 10.17 -26.89 -27.13
CA LYS A 363 11.25 -26.64 -28.09
C LYS A 363 12.51 -26.13 -27.39
N ALA A 364 13.66 -26.55 -27.90
CA ALA A 364 14.96 -26.13 -27.37
C ALA A 364 15.11 -24.60 -27.37
N GLY A 365 15.61 -24.06 -26.25
CA GLY A 365 15.87 -22.65 -26.04
C GLY A 365 14.66 -21.80 -25.71
N VAL A 366 13.45 -22.38 -25.57
CA VAL A 366 12.25 -21.68 -25.14
C VAL A 366 12.08 -21.89 -23.64
N ASP A 367 11.95 -20.78 -22.92
CA ASP A 367 11.54 -20.79 -21.52
C ASP A 367 10.03 -21.15 -21.45
N ALA A 368 9.71 -22.19 -20.69
CA ALA A 368 8.34 -22.68 -20.57
C ALA A 368 7.42 -21.67 -19.88
N ASP A 369 7.94 -20.89 -18.93
CA ASP A 369 7.16 -19.86 -18.23
C ASP A 369 6.81 -18.71 -19.16
N VAL A 370 7.75 -18.27 -20.02
CA VAL A 370 7.48 -17.29 -21.08
C VAL A 370 6.42 -17.79 -22.06
N ALA A 371 6.59 -19.01 -22.55
CA ALA A 371 5.65 -19.59 -23.52
C ALA A 371 4.23 -19.74 -22.95
N ASN A 372 4.12 -20.19 -21.68
CA ASN A 372 2.83 -20.31 -20.99
C ASN A 372 2.21 -18.93 -20.70
N LEU A 373 3.00 -17.96 -20.28
CA LEU A 373 2.50 -16.61 -20.03
C LEU A 373 1.98 -15.96 -21.32
N HIS A 374 2.74 -16.03 -22.43
CA HIS A 374 2.33 -15.50 -23.72
C HIS A 374 1.10 -16.23 -24.30
N LEU A 375 1.05 -17.56 -24.13
CA LEU A 375 -0.16 -18.34 -24.49
C LEU A 375 -1.37 -17.87 -23.68
N GLY A 376 -1.21 -17.70 -22.38
CA GLY A 376 -2.26 -17.21 -21.49
C GLY A 376 -2.77 -15.83 -21.90
N MET A 377 -1.84 -14.89 -22.20
CA MET A 377 -2.19 -13.56 -22.71
C MET A 377 -2.99 -13.60 -24.02
N ALA A 378 -2.56 -14.42 -24.97
CA ALA A 378 -3.26 -14.55 -26.25
C ALA A 378 -4.67 -15.15 -26.07
N LEU A 379 -4.80 -16.19 -25.24
CA LEU A 379 -6.09 -16.80 -24.93
C LEU A 379 -7.02 -15.84 -24.18
N ALA A 380 -6.50 -15.09 -23.22
CA ALA A 380 -7.27 -14.08 -22.48
C ALA A 380 -7.83 -13.00 -23.40
N ARG A 381 -6.99 -12.48 -24.30
CA ARG A 381 -7.39 -11.47 -25.29
C ARG A 381 -8.30 -12.04 -26.39
N GLY A 382 -8.17 -13.33 -26.67
CA GLY A 382 -9.02 -14.07 -27.60
C GLY A 382 -10.36 -14.56 -27.03
N GLY A 383 -10.58 -14.35 -25.71
CA GLY A 383 -11.84 -14.73 -25.03
C GLY A 383 -11.89 -16.15 -24.46
N ASP A 384 -10.83 -16.96 -24.65
CA ASP A 384 -10.73 -18.29 -24.02
C ASP A 384 -10.23 -18.17 -22.58
N LYS A 385 -11.15 -17.85 -21.66
CA LYS A 385 -10.84 -17.66 -20.24
C LYS A 385 -10.31 -18.93 -19.58
N ALA A 386 -10.87 -20.09 -19.92
CA ALA A 386 -10.47 -21.36 -19.30
C ALA A 386 -9.06 -21.77 -19.72
N GLY A 387 -8.78 -21.67 -21.02
CA GLY A 387 -7.45 -21.92 -21.57
C GLY A 387 -6.41 -20.94 -21.03
N ALA A 388 -6.76 -19.66 -20.92
CA ALA A 388 -5.90 -18.63 -20.36
C ALA A 388 -5.55 -18.92 -18.89
N ALA A 389 -6.55 -19.25 -18.07
CA ALA A 389 -6.33 -19.59 -16.66
C ALA A 389 -5.42 -20.84 -16.51
N ALA A 390 -5.62 -21.87 -17.34
CA ALA A 390 -4.77 -23.05 -17.34
C ALA A 390 -3.30 -22.71 -17.69
N ALA A 391 -3.10 -21.86 -18.70
CA ALA A 391 -1.77 -21.43 -19.12
C ALA A 391 -1.08 -20.59 -18.03
N PHE A 392 -1.77 -19.61 -17.44
CA PHE A 392 -1.22 -18.78 -16.35
C PHE A 392 -0.90 -19.58 -15.08
N ASN A 393 -1.71 -20.57 -14.72
CA ASN A 393 -1.45 -21.44 -13.57
C ASN A 393 -0.24 -22.37 -13.79
N SER A 394 0.21 -22.54 -15.03
CA SER A 394 1.41 -23.32 -15.37
C SER A 394 2.70 -22.49 -15.27
N VAL A 395 2.59 -21.16 -15.08
CA VAL A 395 3.74 -20.26 -14.94
C VAL A 395 4.28 -20.35 -13.53
N THR A 396 5.56 -20.62 -13.42
CA THR A 396 6.30 -20.70 -12.16
C THR A 396 7.41 -19.65 -12.13
N GLY A 397 8.33 -19.73 -11.19
CA GLY A 397 9.50 -18.86 -11.17
C GLY A 397 9.21 -17.34 -11.14
N PRO A 398 10.08 -16.52 -11.74
CA PRO A 398 10.00 -15.06 -11.63
C PRO A 398 8.75 -14.43 -12.26
N ARG A 399 8.17 -15.10 -13.27
CA ARG A 399 6.97 -14.62 -14.00
C ARG A 399 5.65 -15.00 -13.34
N ALA A 400 5.67 -15.84 -12.29
CA ALA A 400 4.45 -16.29 -11.60
C ALA A 400 3.60 -15.12 -11.08
N ASP A 401 4.23 -14.05 -10.61
CA ASP A 401 3.48 -12.89 -10.11
C ASP A 401 2.82 -12.09 -11.24
N ILE A 402 3.43 -12.03 -12.42
CA ILE A 402 2.80 -11.43 -13.62
C ILE A 402 1.58 -12.28 -14.03
N ALA A 403 1.72 -13.60 -14.02
CA ALA A 403 0.60 -14.51 -14.29
C ALA A 403 -0.55 -14.34 -13.29
N LYS A 404 -0.25 -14.15 -11.99
CA LYS A 404 -1.28 -13.84 -10.96
C LYS A 404 -2.05 -12.55 -11.27
N LEU A 405 -1.38 -11.51 -11.75
CA LEU A 405 -2.05 -10.26 -12.15
C LEU A 405 -2.98 -10.52 -13.35
N TRP A 406 -2.55 -11.30 -14.33
CA TRP A 406 -3.41 -11.69 -15.46
C TRP A 406 -4.59 -12.56 -15.03
N LEU A 407 -4.43 -13.44 -14.03
CA LEU A 407 -5.55 -14.20 -13.46
C LEU A 407 -6.58 -13.29 -12.78
N ILE A 408 -6.15 -12.25 -12.06
CA ILE A 408 -7.05 -11.24 -11.50
C ILE A 408 -7.81 -10.52 -12.63
N TYR A 409 -7.11 -10.11 -13.70
CA TYR A 409 -7.75 -9.52 -14.87
C TYR A 409 -8.83 -10.45 -15.47
N LEU A 410 -8.55 -11.74 -15.62
CA LEU A 410 -9.53 -12.71 -16.14
C LEU A 410 -10.80 -12.81 -15.27
N GLN A 411 -10.65 -12.77 -13.95
CA GLN A 411 -11.77 -12.83 -13.02
C GLN A 411 -12.68 -11.60 -13.13
N GLN A 412 -12.15 -10.47 -13.60
CA GLN A 412 -12.89 -9.22 -13.77
C GLN A 412 -13.57 -9.08 -15.14
N GLN A 413 -13.27 -9.97 -16.09
CA GLN A 413 -13.95 -10.04 -17.37
C GLN A 413 -15.27 -10.80 -17.18
N SER A 414 -16.37 -10.09 -17.01
CA SER A 414 -17.74 -10.66 -16.89
C SER A 414 -18.25 -11.22 -18.20
#